data_d60e5de6a10060a393339755521df3a7
#
_entry.id   d60e5de6a10060a393339755521df3a7
#
_cell.length_a   1.000
_cell.length_b   1.000
_cell.length_c   1.000
_cell.angle_alpha   90.00
_cell.angle_beta   90.00
_cell.angle_gamma   90.00
#
_symmetry.space_group_name_H-M   'P 1'
#
loop_
_entity.id
_entity.type
_entity.pdbx_description
1 polymer ?
#
loop_
_entity_poly.entity_id
_entity_poly.type
_entity_poly.pdbx_seq_one_letter_code
_entity_poly.pdbx_strand_id
1 'polypeptide(L)'
;MKKAQKANAERERLEKIIVAVLKASREDLDVSRAELADRLGWKPEQIAELEIGRRIVRAADLILIARALGIEPEKLFHRVMRW
;
A
#
# COMPACT_ATOMS: atom_id res chain seq x y z
N MET A 1 -5.50 -4.50 28.52
CA MET A 1 -4.50 -4.67 27.45
C MET A 1 -3.30 -3.78 27.74
N LYS A 2 -2.09 -4.30 27.63
CA LYS A 2 -0.86 -3.53 27.78
C LYS A 2 -0.71 -2.57 26.60
N LYS A 3 -0.03 -1.43 26.80
CA LYS A 3 0.17 -0.41 25.78
C LYS A 3 0.80 -0.98 24.49
N ALA A 4 1.82 -1.86 24.63
CA ALA A 4 2.48 -2.48 23.49
C ALA A 4 1.53 -3.35 22.67
N GLN A 5 0.66 -4.13 23.32
CA GLN A 5 -0.33 -4.95 22.64
C GLN A 5 -1.38 -4.12 21.91
N LYS A 6 -1.78 -3.00 22.51
CA LYS A 6 -2.72 -2.06 21.89
C LYS A 6 -2.12 -1.45 20.63
N ALA A 7 -0.87 -0.99 20.68
CA ALA A 7 -0.18 -0.42 19.52
C ALA A 7 0.00 -1.45 18.40
N ASN A 8 0.31 -2.71 18.75
CA ASN A 8 0.49 -3.76 17.75
C ASN A 8 -0.82 -4.13 17.06
N ALA A 9 -1.92 -4.18 17.79
CA ALA A 9 -3.24 -4.43 17.20
C ALA A 9 -3.63 -3.30 16.23
N GLU A 10 -3.36 -2.07 16.60
CA GLU A 10 -3.61 -0.90 15.76
C GLU A 10 -2.75 -0.91 14.50
N ARG A 11 -1.48 -1.29 14.62
CA ARG A 11 -0.57 -1.41 13.49
C ARG A 11 -1.08 -2.42 12.47
N GLU A 12 -1.51 -3.59 12.92
CA GLU A 12 -2.06 -4.62 12.04
C GLU A 12 -3.29 -4.12 11.28
N ARG A 13 -4.16 -3.40 11.95
CA ARG A 13 -5.34 -2.82 11.34
C ARG A 13 -4.96 -1.79 10.27
N LEU A 14 -4.02 -0.91 10.57
CA LEU A 14 -3.54 0.11 9.64
C LEU A 14 -2.84 -0.51 8.44
N GLU A 15 -2.06 -1.55 8.63
CA GLU A 15 -1.39 -2.26 7.53
C GLU A 15 -2.40 -2.86 6.55
N LYS A 16 -3.48 -3.44 7.05
CA LYS A 16 -4.56 -3.97 6.21
C LYS A 16 -5.24 -2.87 5.40
N ILE A 17 -5.46 -1.72 6.02
CA ILE A 17 -6.05 -0.56 5.35
C ILE A 17 -5.12 -0.05 4.25
N ILE A 18 -3.83 0.09 4.55
CA ILE A 18 -2.83 0.54 3.57
C ILE A 18 -2.82 -0.37 2.35
N VAL A 19 -2.78 -1.67 2.56
CA VAL A 19 -2.79 -2.65 1.48
C VAL A 19 -4.06 -2.53 0.64
N ALA A 20 -5.22 -2.40 1.28
CA ALA A 20 -6.50 -2.26 0.59
C ALA A 20 -6.55 -0.98 -0.25
N VAL A 21 -6.05 0.13 0.29
CA VAL A 21 -6.00 1.42 -0.42
C VAL A 21 -5.07 1.34 -1.64
N LEU A 22 -3.90 0.73 -1.48
CA LEU A 22 -2.96 0.57 -2.60
C LEU A 22 -3.56 -0.25 -3.73
N LYS A 23 -4.17 -1.37 -3.40
CA LYS A 23 -4.81 -2.23 -4.40
C LYS A 23 -5.97 -1.51 -5.09
N ALA A 24 -6.86 -0.88 -4.32
CA ALA A 24 -7.99 -0.15 -4.87
C ALA A 24 -7.54 1.00 -5.76
N SER A 25 -6.52 1.74 -5.36
CA SER A 25 -5.99 2.85 -6.15
C SER A 25 -5.40 2.38 -7.48
N ARG A 26 -4.67 1.26 -7.46
CA ARG A 26 -4.15 0.67 -8.67
C ARG A 26 -5.29 0.25 -9.61
N GLU A 27 -6.27 -0.46 -9.09
CA GLU A 27 -7.41 -0.96 -9.87
C GLU A 27 -8.28 0.17 -10.42
N ASP A 28 -8.51 1.21 -9.63
CA ASP A 28 -9.28 2.38 -10.06
C ASP A 28 -8.63 3.09 -11.27
N LEU A 29 -7.33 3.00 -11.41
CA LEU A 29 -6.58 3.60 -12.51
C LEU A 29 -6.35 2.63 -13.66
N ASP A 30 -6.92 1.43 -13.61
CA ASP A 30 -6.74 0.38 -14.61
C ASP A 30 -5.28 0.02 -14.86
N VAL A 31 -4.47 0.07 -13.81
CA VAL A 31 -3.06 -0.30 -13.87
C VAL A 31 -2.92 -1.76 -13.41
N SER A 32 -2.32 -2.61 -14.24
CA SER A 32 -2.07 -3.98 -13.86
C SER A 32 -0.92 -4.07 -12.87
N ARG A 33 -0.82 -5.21 -12.16
CA ARG A 33 0.32 -5.46 -11.27
C ARG A 33 1.63 -5.43 -12.05
N ALA A 34 1.64 -6.01 -13.25
CA ALA A 34 2.82 -6.02 -14.12
C ALA A 34 3.24 -4.61 -14.52
N GLU A 35 2.29 -3.76 -14.88
CA GLU A 35 2.56 -2.36 -15.23
C GLU A 35 3.13 -1.59 -14.05
N LEU A 36 2.53 -1.74 -12.86
CA LEU A 36 3.02 -1.05 -11.67
C LEU A 36 4.43 -1.52 -11.32
N ALA A 37 4.66 -2.82 -11.35
CA ALA A 37 5.98 -3.39 -11.08
C ALA A 37 7.02 -2.87 -12.07
N ASP A 38 6.67 -2.81 -13.34
CA ASP A 38 7.56 -2.28 -14.39
C ASP A 38 7.97 -0.83 -14.09
N ARG A 39 7.00 0.02 -13.74
CA ARG A 39 7.25 1.42 -13.40
C ARG A 39 8.17 1.57 -12.18
N LEU A 40 8.11 0.62 -11.25
CA LEU A 40 8.92 0.62 -10.03
C LEU A 40 10.27 -0.09 -10.19
N GLY A 41 10.46 -0.84 -11.29
CA GLY A 41 11.61 -1.72 -11.42
C GLY A 41 11.53 -2.92 -10.50
N TRP A 42 10.33 -3.32 -10.11
CA TRP A 42 10.05 -4.47 -9.25
C TRP A 42 9.51 -5.64 -10.07
N LYS A 43 9.43 -6.80 -9.44
CA LYS A 43 8.76 -7.96 -10.02
C LYS A 43 7.27 -7.94 -9.71
N PRO A 44 6.40 -8.40 -10.63
CA PRO A 44 4.95 -8.45 -10.37
C PRO A 44 4.59 -9.22 -9.09
N GLU A 45 5.36 -10.24 -8.74
CA GLU A 45 5.16 -11.03 -7.51
C GLU A 45 5.30 -10.18 -6.26
N GLN A 46 6.16 -9.16 -6.29
CA GLN A 46 6.32 -8.24 -5.17
C GLN A 46 5.06 -7.42 -4.94
N ILE A 47 4.41 -6.98 -6.01
CA ILE A 47 3.13 -6.26 -5.92
C ILE A 47 2.05 -7.19 -5.39
N ALA A 48 1.98 -8.42 -5.91
CA ALA A 48 1.01 -9.41 -5.44
C ALA A 48 1.18 -9.70 -3.95
N GLU A 49 2.40 -9.86 -3.48
CA GLU A 49 2.69 -10.10 -2.06
C GLU A 49 2.28 -8.93 -1.18
N LEU A 50 2.50 -7.70 -1.63
CA LEU A 50 2.02 -6.51 -0.91
C LEU A 50 0.50 -6.52 -0.80
N GLU A 51 -0.19 -6.81 -1.89
CA GLU A 51 -1.65 -6.72 -1.95
C GLU A 51 -2.36 -7.83 -1.16
N ILE A 52 -1.70 -8.94 -0.90
CA ILE A 52 -2.26 -10.00 -0.04
C ILE A 52 -1.74 -9.93 1.41
N GLY A 53 -0.97 -8.91 1.73
CA GLY A 53 -0.49 -8.69 3.08
C GLY A 53 0.68 -9.56 3.53
N ARG A 54 1.38 -10.19 2.60
CA ARG A 54 2.56 -11.02 2.90
C ARG A 54 3.86 -10.22 3.02
N ARG A 55 3.82 -8.96 2.67
CA ARG A 55 4.97 -8.07 2.68
C ARG A 55 4.58 -6.77 3.37
N ILE A 56 5.43 -6.28 4.26
CA ILE A 56 5.20 -5.01 4.95
C ILE A 56 5.41 -3.87 3.95
N VAL A 57 4.47 -2.93 3.94
CA VAL A 57 4.60 -1.70 3.15
C VAL A 57 5.31 -0.67 4.01
N ARG A 58 6.51 -0.31 3.60
CA ARG A 58 7.28 0.75 4.27
C ARG A 58 6.80 2.11 3.78
N ALA A 59 7.07 3.15 4.56
CA ALA A 59 6.71 4.52 4.16
C ALA A 59 7.29 4.88 2.79
N ALA A 60 8.53 4.50 2.52
CA ALA A 60 9.16 4.73 1.22
C ALA A 60 8.43 4.00 0.09
N ASP A 61 7.99 2.78 0.32
CA ASP A 61 7.22 2.01 -0.66
C ASP A 61 5.91 2.70 -1.00
N LEU A 62 5.21 3.22 0.01
CA LEU A 62 3.96 3.95 -0.17
C LEU A 62 4.17 5.16 -1.09
N ILE A 63 5.23 5.92 -0.85
CA ILE A 63 5.57 7.09 -1.66
C ILE A 63 5.90 6.69 -3.10
N LEU A 64 6.72 5.65 -3.27
CA LEU A 64 7.13 5.16 -4.60
C LEU A 64 5.93 4.66 -5.40
N ILE A 65 5.06 3.90 -4.77
CA ILE A 65 3.86 3.36 -5.41
C ILE A 65 2.92 4.51 -5.82
N ALA A 66 2.69 5.46 -4.93
CA ALA A 66 1.86 6.62 -5.24
C ALA A 66 2.38 7.36 -6.47
N ARG A 67 3.67 7.63 -6.52
CA ARG A 67 4.32 8.30 -7.66
C ARG A 67 4.19 7.48 -8.95
N ALA A 68 4.39 6.18 -8.85
CA ALA A 68 4.25 5.30 -10.01
C ALA A 68 2.82 5.25 -10.53
N LEU A 69 1.83 5.44 -9.68
CA LEU A 69 0.42 5.53 -10.06
C LEU A 69 0.00 6.94 -10.49
N GLY A 70 0.89 7.92 -10.38
CA GLY A 70 0.57 9.31 -10.69
C GLY A 70 -0.30 9.99 -9.63
N ILE A 71 -0.29 9.48 -8.42
CA ILE A 71 -1.03 10.04 -7.29
C ILE A 71 -0.05 10.78 -6.38
N GLU A 72 -0.40 11.98 -5.95
CA GLU A 72 0.38 12.68 -4.94
C GLU A 72 0.36 11.84 -3.65
N PRO A 73 1.54 11.57 -3.03
CA PRO A 73 1.61 10.74 -1.83
C PRO A 73 0.67 11.20 -0.70
N GLU A 74 0.52 12.51 -0.54
CA GLU A 74 -0.37 13.09 0.46
C GLU A 74 -1.83 12.66 0.25
N LYS A 75 -2.26 12.59 -1.01
CA LYS A 75 -3.62 12.16 -1.36
C LYS A 75 -3.83 10.69 -1.09
N LEU A 76 -2.83 9.87 -1.38
CA LEU A 76 -2.90 8.44 -1.08
C LEU A 76 -2.96 8.22 0.43
N PHE A 77 -2.13 8.92 1.18
CA PHE A 77 -2.13 8.87 2.64
C PHE A 77 -3.48 9.33 3.22
N HIS A 78 -4.07 10.36 2.63
CA HIS A 78 -5.40 10.84 3.02
C HIS A 78 -6.46 9.76 2.83
N ARG A 79 -6.40 8.99 1.74
CA ARG A 79 -7.31 7.86 1.51
C ARG A 79 -7.17 6.81 2.60
N VAL A 80 -5.94 6.52 3.03
CA VAL A 80 -5.68 5.59 4.13
C VAL A 80 -6.36 6.07 5.40
N MET A 81 -6.25 7.34 5.71
CA MET A 81 -6.82 7.92 6.92
C MET A 81 -8.34 7.97 6.89
N ARG A 82 -8.93 7.94 5.72
CA ARG A 82 -10.38 8.00 5.50
C ARG A 82 -11.04 6.65 5.22
N TRP A 83 -10.25 5.63 5.11
CA TRP A 83 -10.73 4.30 4.71
C TRP A 83 -11.71 3.61 5.69
#